data_d0c9dc3a6fcbf16cc459e6cc91cb70db
#
_entry.id   d0c9dc3a6fcbf16cc459e6cc91cb70db
#
_cell.length_a   1.000
_cell.length_b   1.000
_cell.length_c   1.000
_cell.angle_alpha   90.00
_cell.angle_beta   90.00
_cell.angle_gamma   90.00
#
_symmetry.space_group_name_H-M   'P 1'
#
loop_
_entity.id
_entity.type
_entity.pdbx_description
1 polymer ?
#
loop_
_entity_poly.entity_id
_entity_poly.type
_entity_poly.pdbx_seq_one_letter_code
_entity_poly.pdbx_strand_id
1 'polypeptide(L)'
;MRQAAVILFKILILSIFFSTQAFSKNIILDCDVTLVGIEGKDMASDDTEVIDINLKAKTIFFGAEAIPYNLRNRINVYEGRYFKGNKRTFAIENKLVIDKKTLQSSLNKNVWDNKAISVNSYSYFDCIKRN
;
A
#
# COMPACT_ATOMS: atom_id res chain seq x y z
N MET A 1 11.30 -48.93 18.02
CA MET A 1 11.41 -48.54 16.58
C MET A 1 10.20 -47.81 16.03
N ARG A 2 8.97 -48.20 16.34
CA ARG A 2 7.76 -47.50 15.90
C ARG A 2 7.62 -46.07 16.44
N GLN A 3 8.05 -45.78 17.68
CA GLN A 3 7.97 -44.47 18.30
C GLN A 3 8.97 -43.43 17.70
N ALA A 4 10.15 -43.86 17.30
CA ALA A 4 11.14 -42.98 16.67
C ALA A 4 10.71 -42.50 15.27
N ALA A 5 10.02 -43.36 14.48
CA ALA A 5 9.48 -42.99 13.17
C ALA A 5 8.34 -41.99 13.27
N VAL A 6 7.48 -42.10 14.27
CA VAL A 6 6.38 -41.15 14.50
C VAL A 6 6.88 -39.78 14.96
N ILE A 7 7.92 -39.73 15.80
CA ILE A 7 8.55 -38.47 16.23
C ILE A 7 9.22 -37.78 15.08
N LEU A 8 9.97 -38.47 14.22
CA LEU A 8 10.58 -37.95 13.02
C LEU A 8 9.57 -37.39 12.03
N PHE A 9 8.41 -38.03 11.85
CA PHE A 9 7.34 -37.59 10.98
C PHE A 9 6.68 -36.30 11.50
N LYS A 10 6.46 -36.20 12.82
CA LYS A 10 5.93 -34.98 13.46
C LYS A 10 6.88 -33.80 13.33
N ILE A 11 8.19 -34.01 13.47
CA ILE A 11 9.20 -32.96 13.30
C ILE A 11 9.24 -32.49 11.85
N LEU A 12 9.11 -33.39 10.86
CA LEU A 12 9.09 -33.05 9.44
C LEU A 12 7.86 -32.18 9.07
N ILE A 13 6.69 -32.50 9.59
CA ILE A 13 5.46 -31.71 9.37
C ILE A 13 5.60 -30.32 9.97
N LEU A 14 6.18 -30.20 11.17
CA LEU A 14 6.38 -28.93 11.83
C LEU A 14 7.34 -28.02 11.04
N SER A 15 8.42 -28.58 10.48
CA SER A 15 9.38 -27.83 9.66
C SER A 15 8.78 -27.33 8.35
N ILE A 16 7.85 -28.06 7.72
CA ILE A 16 7.13 -27.61 6.53
C ILE A 16 6.22 -26.42 6.84
N PHE A 17 5.53 -26.42 7.98
CA PHE A 17 4.71 -25.28 8.41
C PHE A 17 5.54 -24.01 8.65
N PHE A 18 6.72 -24.10 9.24
CA PHE A 18 7.61 -22.96 9.46
C PHE A 18 8.18 -22.40 8.16
N SER A 19 8.50 -23.23 7.16
CA SER A 19 9.04 -22.79 5.90
C SER A 19 8.02 -22.04 5.03
N THR A 20 6.70 -22.35 5.11
CA THR A 20 5.66 -21.64 4.36
C THR A 20 5.35 -20.25 4.92
N GLN A 21 5.61 -19.97 6.21
CA GLN A 21 5.43 -18.65 6.81
C GLN A 21 6.55 -17.67 6.44
N ALA A 22 7.74 -18.17 6.04
CA ALA A 22 8.89 -17.33 5.67
C ALA A 22 8.75 -16.62 4.30
N PHE A 23 7.75 -16.99 3.47
CA PHE A 23 7.61 -16.47 2.11
C PHE A 23 6.65 -15.28 1.96
N SER A 24 5.91 -14.87 3.00
CA SER A 24 5.03 -13.71 2.96
C SER A 24 5.81 -12.42 3.28
N LYS A 25 6.62 -11.94 2.35
CA LYS A 25 7.30 -10.66 2.49
C LYS A 25 6.45 -9.53 1.94
N ASN A 26 6.47 -8.39 2.64
CA ASN A 26 5.88 -7.16 2.13
C ASN A 26 6.67 -6.65 0.91
N ILE A 27 5.97 -6.00 0.00
CA ILE A 27 6.59 -5.28 -1.10
C ILE A 27 6.85 -3.86 -0.62
N ILE A 28 8.11 -3.47 -0.53
CA ILE A 28 8.51 -2.14 -0.10
C ILE A 28 9.03 -1.37 -1.31
N LEU A 29 8.46 -0.21 -1.56
CA LEU A 29 8.86 0.69 -2.61
C LEU A 29 9.49 1.94 -2.03
N ASP A 30 10.65 2.29 -2.55
CA ASP A 30 11.30 3.58 -2.30
C ASP A 30 10.93 4.53 -3.45
N CYS A 31 10.27 5.62 -3.13
CA CYS A 31 9.68 6.52 -4.11
C CYS A 31 10.27 7.92 -4.05
N ASP A 32 10.55 8.49 -5.20
CA ASP A 32 10.82 9.91 -5.35
C ASP A 32 9.52 10.64 -5.70
N VAL A 33 9.18 11.67 -4.93
CA VAL A 33 8.02 12.52 -5.22
C VAL A 33 8.41 13.49 -6.32
N THR A 34 7.84 13.33 -7.50
CA THR A 34 8.20 14.13 -8.67
C THR A 34 7.37 15.39 -8.82
N LEU A 35 6.10 15.32 -8.37
CA LEU A 35 5.17 16.43 -8.51
C LEU A 35 4.14 16.39 -7.38
N VAL A 36 3.82 17.56 -6.86
CA VAL A 36 2.74 17.78 -5.88
C VAL A 36 1.82 18.87 -6.41
N GLY A 37 0.52 18.64 -6.32
CA GLY A 37 -0.48 19.61 -6.76
C GLY A 37 -1.56 19.84 -5.71
N ILE A 38 -2.03 21.06 -5.62
CA ILE A 38 -3.17 21.45 -4.79
C ILE A 38 -4.08 22.33 -5.65
N GLU A 39 -5.34 21.90 -5.80
CA GLU A 39 -6.36 22.64 -6.56
C GLU A 39 -5.91 23.06 -7.98
N GLY A 40 -5.24 22.13 -8.67
CA GLY A 40 -4.78 22.33 -10.03
C GLY A 40 -3.48 23.11 -10.19
N LYS A 41 -2.82 23.48 -9.09
CA LYS A 41 -1.50 24.14 -9.11
C LYS A 41 -0.41 23.11 -8.84
N ASP A 42 0.42 22.87 -9.84
CA ASP A 42 1.51 21.90 -9.78
C ASP A 42 2.80 22.53 -9.28
N MET A 43 3.52 21.78 -8.45
CA MET A 43 4.87 22.12 -8.00
C MET A 43 5.77 20.90 -8.09
N ALA A 44 6.98 21.09 -8.63
CA ALA A 44 8.01 20.07 -8.57
C ALA A 44 8.41 19.78 -7.10
N SER A 45 8.74 18.54 -6.81
CA SER A 45 9.15 18.12 -5.47
C SER A 45 10.42 17.28 -5.56
N ASP A 46 11.25 17.34 -4.53
CA ASP A 46 12.42 16.48 -4.33
C ASP A 46 12.31 15.60 -3.08
N ASP A 47 11.12 15.51 -2.51
CA ASP A 47 10.85 14.67 -1.36
C ASP A 47 10.90 13.18 -1.72
N THR A 48 11.10 12.35 -0.71
CA THR A 48 11.07 10.89 -0.81
C THR A 48 9.98 10.31 0.08
N GLU A 49 9.40 9.19 -0.36
CA GLU A 49 8.38 8.45 0.41
C GLU A 49 8.62 6.95 0.32
N VAL A 50 8.11 6.23 1.29
CA VAL A 50 8.15 4.76 1.31
C VAL A 50 6.73 4.22 1.26
N ILE A 51 6.50 3.24 0.37
CA ILE A 51 5.22 2.54 0.28
C ILE A 51 5.45 1.09 0.71
N ASP A 52 4.67 0.62 1.67
CA ASP A 52 4.71 -0.75 2.19
C ASP A 52 3.42 -1.47 1.80
N ILE A 53 3.52 -2.45 0.90
CA ILE A 53 2.39 -3.23 0.39
C ILE A 53 2.40 -4.60 1.07
N ASN A 54 1.36 -4.89 1.84
CA ASN A 54 1.15 -6.19 2.45
C ASN A 54 0.02 -6.93 1.73
N LEU A 55 0.38 -7.87 0.86
CA LEU A 55 -0.59 -8.63 0.06
C LEU A 55 -1.45 -9.56 0.93
N LYS A 56 -0.88 -10.12 1.98
CA LYS A 56 -1.59 -11.03 2.89
C LYS A 56 -2.63 -10.30 3.73
N ALA A 57 -2.25 -9.18 4.33
CA ALA A 57 -3.15 -8.35 5.13
C ALA A 57 -4.08 -7.47 4.29
N LYS A 58 -3.84 -7.37 2.97
CA LYS A 58 -4.55 -6.50 2.04
C LYS A 58 -4.54 -5.03 2.46
N THR A 59 -3.35 -4.56 2.84
CA THR A 59 -3.12 -3.19 3.29
C THR A 59 -1.95 -2.56 2.55
N ILE A 60 -1.99 -1.23 2.44
CA ILE A 60 -0.85 -0.41 2.02
C ILE A 60 -0.64 0.66 3.08
N PHE A 61 0.61 0.80 3.56
CA PHE A 61 1.04 1.95 4.35
C PHE A 61 1.83 2.90 3.45
N PHE A 62 1.47 4.17 3.51
CA PHE A 62 2.09 5.21 2.71
C PHE A 62 2.84 6.20 3.60
N GLY A 63 4.16 6.31 3.37
CA GLY A 63 5.01 7.27 4.03
C GLY A 63 5.02 7.14 5.55
N ALA A 64 5.07 8.28 6.23
CA ALA A 64 5.00 8.35 7.67
C ALA A 64 3.56 8.28 8.23
N GLU A 65 2.57 8.18 7.36
CA GLU A 65 1.18 8.03 7.77
C GLU A 65 0.97 6.64 8.40
N ALA A 66 0.55 6.59 9.65
CA ALA A 66 0.26 5.34 10.34
C ALA A 66 -1.14 4.77 10.01
N ILE A 67 -1.71 5.19 8.88
CA ILE A 67 -3.07 4.84 8.47
C ILE A 67 -3.00 3.79 7.37
N PRO A 68 -3.58 2.60 7.57
CA PRO A 68 -3.62 1.58 6.53
C PRO A 68 -4.65 1.93 5.45
N TYR A 69 -4.21 1.89 4.20
CA TYR A 69 -5.10 1.93 3.04
C TYR A 69 -5.56 0.50 2.72
N ASN A 70 -6.80 0.34 2.35
CA ASN A 70 -7.32 -0.95 1.87
C ASN A 70 -6.76 -1.27 0.49
N LEU A 71 -6.05 -2.39 0.37
CA LEU A 71 -5.45 -2.83 -0.89
C LEU A 71 -6.45 -3.59 -1.76
N ARG A 72 -6.54 -3.18 -3.01
CA ARG A 72 -7.08 -3.99 -4.11
C ARG A 72 -5.95 -4.37 -5.06
N ASN A 73 -5.65 -5.64 -5.11
CA ASN A 73 -4.64 -6.19 -6.03
C ASN A 73 -5.31 -6.47 -7.38
N ARG A 74 -5.17 -5.56 -8.32
CA ARG A 74 -5.70 -5.70 -9.69
C ARG A 74 -4.64 -6.27 -10.61
N ILE A 75 -5.00 -6.58 -11.86
CA ILE A 75 -4.09 -7.19 -12.85
C ILE A 75 -2.86 -6.30 -13.11
N ASN A 76 -3.07 -5.01 -13.37
CA ASN A 76 -2.02 -4.08 -13.80
C ASN A 76 -1.58 -3.08 -12.73
N VAL A 77 -2.36 -2.94 -11.66
CA VAL A 77 -2.11 -1.95 -10.62
C VAL A 77 -2.38 -2.51 -9.23
N TYR A 78 -1.66 -1.98 -8.24
CA TYR A 78 -2.07 -2.00 -6.84
C TYR A 78 -2.86 -0.72 -6.56
N GLU A 79 -4.04 -0.86 -5.99
CA GLU A 79 -4.89 0.27 -5.63
C GLU A 79 -5.09 0.29 -4.12
N GLY A 80 -4.76 1.42 -3.49
CA GLY A 80 -4.99 1.65 -2.07
C GLY A 80 -6.08 2.68 -1.88
N ARG A 81 -7.03 2.42 -1.00
CA ARG A 81 -8.09 3.36 -0.66
C ARG A 81 -8.21 3.56 0.85
N TYR A 82 -8.35 4.79 1.23
CA TYR A 82 -8.70 5.21 2.58
C TYR A 82 -9.90 6.14 2.52
N PHE A 83 -10.90 5.85 3.33
CA PHE A 83 -12.09 6.67 3.44
C PHE A 83 -12.50 6.80 4.90
N LYS A 84 -12.76 8.01 5.34
CA LYS A 84 -13.28 8.30 6.69
C LYS A 84 -14.29 9.42 6.64
N GLY A 85 -15.42 9.22 7.29
CA GLY A 85 -16.45 10.24 7.41
C GLY A 85 -17.67 9.98 6.54
N ASN A 86 -18.41 11.04 6.26
CA ASN A 86 -19.62 11.02 5.45
C ASN A 86 -19.58 12.17 4.43
N LYS A 87 -19.69 11.85 3.15
CA LYS A 87 -19.63 12.86 2.08
C LYS A 87 -20.72 13.93 2.18
N ARG A 88 -21.82 13.64 2.84
CA ARG A 88 -22.92 14.60 3.06
C ARG A 88 -22.56 15.70 4.07
N THR A 89 -21.64 15.41 4.97
CA THR A 89 -21.16 16.34 6.00
C THR A 89 -19.69 16.64 5.81
N PHE A 90 -18.81 15.74 6.23
CA PHE A 90 -17.38 15.86 6.08
C PHE A 90 -16.76 14.48 5.88
N ALA A 91 -15.87 14.34 4.90
CA ALA A 91 -15.15 13.10 4.65
C ALA A 91 -13.75 13.37 4.08
N ILE A 92 -12.86 12.42 4.34
CA ILE A 92 -11.54 12.34 3.72
C ILE A 92 -11.51 11.08 2.86
N GLU A 93 -11.09 11.22 1.61
CA GLU A 93 -10.97 10.12 0.66
C GLU A 93 -9.60 10.19 -0.02
N ASN A 94 -8.79 9.16 0.19
CA ASN A 94 -7.48 9.04 -0.42
C ASN A 94 -7.44 7.82 -1.34
N LYS A 95 -6.88 7.98 -2.52
CA LYS A 95 -6.70 6.91 -3.50
C LYS A 95 -5.27 6.88 -3.99
N LEU A 96 -4.60 5.76 -3.75
CA LEU A 96 -3.25 5.47 -4.22
C LEU A 96 -3.33 4.45 -5.35
N VAL A 97 -2.67 4.72 -6.47
CA VAL A 97 -2.57 3.80 -7.61
C VAL A 97 -1.10 3.60 -7.95
N ILE A 98 -0.68 2.35 -8.02
CA ILE A 98 0.70 1.95 -8.32
C ILE A 98 0.69 1.06 -9.55
N ASP A 99 1.35 1.49 -10.62
CA ASP A 99 1.53 0.66 -11.81
C ASP A 99 2.51 -0.48 -11.51
N LYS A 100 2.09 -1.74 -11.70
CA LYS A 100 2.92 -2.91 -11.38
C LYS A 100 4.14 -3.06 -12.29
N LYS A 101 4.07 -2.54 -13.51
CA LYS A 101 5.15 -2.67 -14.49
C LYS A 101 6.19 -1.57 -14.34
N THR A 102 5.75 -0.32 -14.26
CA THR A 102 6.64 0.86 -14.22
C THR A 102 6.96 1.31 -12.81
N LEU A 103 6.14 0.93 -11.83
CA LEU A 103 6.14 1.42 -10.45
C LEU A 103 5.90 2.92 -10.32
N GLN A 104 5.46 3.57 -11.39
CA GLN A 104 4.93 4.93 -11.31
C GLN A 104 3.64 4.93 -10.50
N SER A 105 3.51 5.88 -9.61
CA SER A 105 2.43 5.90 -8.64
C SER A 105 1.80 7.27 -8.54
N SER A 106 0.54 7.31 -8.16
CA SER A 106 -0.19 8.55 -7.91
C SER A 106 -1.01 8.44 -6.64
N LEU A 107 -1.04 9.50 -5.87
CA LEU A 107 -1.88 9.65 -4.69
C LEU A 107 -2.82 10.83 -4.89
N ASN A 108 -4.11 10.58 -4.80
CA ASN A 108 -5.14 11.60 -4.88
C ASN A 108 -5.83 11.71 -3.52
N LYS A 109 -5.88 12.90 -2.95
CA LYS A 109 -6.53 13.19 -1.68
C LYS A 109 -7.65 14.19 -1.88
N ASN A 110 -8.85 13.78 -1.50
CA ASN A 110 -10.04 14.64 -1.56
C ASN A 110 -10.57 14.87 -0.15
N VAL A 111 -10.87 16.13 0.15
CA VAL A 111 -11.66 16.51 1.32
C VAL A 111 -13.06 16.87 0.83
N TRP A 112 -14.05 16.16 1.35
CA TRP A 112 -15.47 16.40 1.05
C TRP A 112 -16.08 17.25 2.15
N ASP A 113 -16.84 18.25 1.76
CA ASP A 113 -17.62 19.09 2.67
C ASP A 113 -18.98 19.34 2.02
N ASN A 114 -20.04 18.94 2.73
CA ASN A 114 -21.42 19.16 2.30
C ASN A 114 -21.70 18.71 0.86
N LYS A 115 -21.38 17.43 0.55
CA LYS A 115 -21.59 16.75 -0.75
C LYS A 115 -20.69 17.21 -1.89
N ALA A 116 -19.74 18.10 -1.64
CA ALA A 116 -18.82 18.60 -2.66
C ALA A 116 -17.36 18.43 -2.22
N ILE A 117 -16.47 18.30 -3.18
CA ILE A 117 -15.02 18.31 -2.91
C ILE A 117 -14.60 19.75 -2.63
N SER A 118 -14.14 20.00 -1.39
CA SER A 118 -13.67 21.32 -0.96
C SER A 118 -12.19 21.52 -1.24
N VAL A 119 -11.38 20.44 -1.08
CA VAL A 119 -9.94 20.46 -1.36
C VAL A 119 -9.57 19.20 -2.12
N ASN A 120 -8.81 19.34 -3.19
CA ASN A 120 -8.18 18.26 -3.94
C ASN A 120 -6.68 18.47 -3.93
N SER A 121 -5.94 17.45 -3.53
CA SER A 121 -4.48 17.42 -3.68
C SER A 121 -4.05 16.11 -4.32
N TYR A 122 -2.97 16.16 -5.07
CA TYR A 122 -2.42 14.99 -5.74
C TYR A 122 -0.90 15.01 -5.71
N SER A 123 -0.33 13.83 -5.77
CA SER A 123 1.12 13.65 -5.85
C SER A 123 1.45 12.54 -6.83
N TYR A 124 2.55 12.69 -7.54
CA TYR A 124 3.09 11.69 -8.45
C TYR A 124 4.45 11.22 -7.96
N PHE A 125 4.70 9.92 -8.11
CA PHE A 125 5.91 9.28 -7.61
C PHE A 125 6.53 8.39 -8.67
N ASP A 126 7.87 8.37 -8.69
CA ASP A 126 8.65 7.33 -9.36
C ASP A 126 9.24 6.42 -8.29
N CYS A 127 8.88 5.15 -8.32
CA CYS A 127 9.24 4.20 -7.30
C CYS A 127 10.16 3.11 -7.85
N ILE A 128 11.02 2.59 -6.97
CA ILE A 128 11.80 1.39 -7.18
C ILE A 128 11.51 0.39 -6.06
N LYS A 129 11.55 -0.88 -6.40
CA LYS A 129 11.35 -1.95 -5.42
C LYS A 129 12.61 -2.10 -4.58
N ARG A 130 12.46 -2.11 -3.26
CA ARG A 130 13.54 -2.42 -2.33
C ARG A 130 13.84 -3.92 -2.36
N ASN A 131 15.08 -4.26 -2.47
CA ASN A 131 15.54 -5.66 -2.46
C ASN A 131 15.63 -6.23 -1.04
#